data_3e0f876f14156a9c1403bbfb2376a717
#
_entry.id   3e0f876f14156a9c1403bbfb2376a717
#
_cell.length_a   1.000
_cell.length_b   1.000
_cell.length_c   1.000
_cell.angle_alpha   90.00
_cell.angle_beta   90.00
_cell.angle_gamma   90.00
#
_symmetry.space_group_name_H-M   'P 1'
#
loop_
_entity.id
_entity.type
_entity.pdbx_description
1 polymer ?
#
loop_
_entity_poly.entity_id
_entity_poly.type
_entity_poly.pdbx_seq_one_letter_code
_entity_poly.pdbx_strand_id
1 'polypeptide(L)'
;MQYERLVSWAQQTWDTRNPGVPYVTIWASSECSNKIAQEQVKPGRRLKGKAKYAGFQPIECPVVTSISDYGARGRKMVLTSTSGAYVFTFQATTDPDNTFEILYTSAYFDEDGQDLTCIALVPENRLETWAAFESACALAVRPRIKRRRDVYIVGGNDAYFDPTVEWDDVILPEPLKSRLYEDMEAFFKQGVGIYKELKLAPFRKLLLAGIPGTGKTMLCAAMAKLAINEKRIVVYVSGADRDGASFEKIQRALQAVAAAQYPVLLIVEEIDAYLQGDDKARVLNVLDGVESPNNPKGALMLATTNYPEVIDERIAKRPGRLDRIFIIPPIENEDQAERMLRHYMAEQWHDDHASIVPGLVGQPGAFVREVALHARMLAAHEAQTDVTLDLLEMSIDTLADQLKAGADFLERRRSVGLVQNDPGRVQRINPSSPFSPFGPGRNRPRRR
;
A
#
# COMPACT_ATOMS: atom_id res chain seq x y z
N MET A 1 -33.91 -6.25 -3.32
CA MET A 1 -34.65 -6.42 -4.62
C MET A 1 -33.80 -7.00 -5.75
N GLN A 2 -32.65 -6.44 -6.11
CA GLN A 2 -31.82 -7.00 -7.22
C GLN A 2 -31.17 -8.33 -6.85
N TYR A 3 -30.66 -8.46 -5.62
CA TYR A 3 -30.05 -9.68 -5.12
C TYR A 3 -31.05 -10.87 -5.10
N GLU A 4 -32.24 -10.66 -4.61
CA GLU A 4 -33.30 -11.70 -4.59
C GLU A 4 -33.65 -12.19 -5.99
N ARG A 5 -33.67 -11.29 -6.99
CA ARG A 5 -33.89 -11.66 -8.39
C ARG A 5 -32.76 -12.53 -8.92
N LEU A 6 -31.51 -12.21 -8.58
CA LEU A 6 -30.35 -13.02 -8.96
C LEU A 6 -30.43 -14.42 -8.38
N VAL A 7 -30.70 -14.52 -7.06
CA VAL A 7 -30.84 -15.82 -6.38
C VAL A 7 -31.98 -16.64 -7.00
N SER A 8 -33.15 -16.03 -7.20
CA SER A 8 -34.30 -16.71 -7.79
C SER A 8 -34.01 -17.18 -9.23
N TRP A 9 -33.36 -16.35 -10.04
CA TRP A 9 -32.96 -16.73 -11.39
C TRP A 9 -31.95 -17.89 -11.37
N ALA A 10 -30.95 -17.82 -10.47
CA ALA A 10 -29.93 -18.86 -10.34
C ALA A 10 -30.55 -20.21 -9.93
N GLN A 11 -31.50 -20.20 -8.98
CA GLN A 11 -32.26 -21.39 -8.56
C GLN A 11 -33.06 -21.99 -9.70
N GLN A 12 -33.83 -21.16 -10.40
CA GLN A 12 -34.62 -21.62 -11.58
C GLN A 12 -33.73 -22.19 -12.69
N THR A 13 -32.59 -21.55 -12.93
CA THR A 13 -31.62 -22.02 -13.92
C THR A 13 -31.01 -23.35 -13.50
N TRP A 14 -30.69 -23.51 -12.20
CA TRP A 14 -30.19 -24.75 -11.66
C TRP A 14 -31.21 -25.89 -11.83
N ASP A 15 -32.45 -25.68 -11.39
CA ASP A 15 -33.50 -26.69 -11.45
C ASP A 15 -33.80 -27.14 -12.87
N THR A 16 -33.67 -26.23 -13.85
CA THR A 16 -33.82 -26.54 -15.26
C THR A 16 -32.66 -27.37 -15.81
N ARG A 17 -31.42 -27.09 -15.37
CA ARG A 17 -30.20 -27.76 -15.88
C ARG A 17 -29.92 -29.06 -15.16
N ASN A 18 -30.23 -29.14 -13.88
CA ASN A 18 -29.89 -30.25 -12.98
C ASN A 18 -31.16 -30.73 -12.22
N PRO A 19 -32.19 -31.22 -12.93
CA PRO A 19 -33.47 -31.56 -12.30
C PRO A 19 -33.28 -32.65 -11.22
N GLY A 20 -33.76 -32.34 -10.02
CA GLY A 20 -33.75 -33.26 -8.88
C GLY A 20 -32.39 -33.40 -8.18
N VAL A 21 -31.38 -32.64 -8.55
CA VAL A 21 -30.08 -32.64 -7.86
C VAL A 21 -30.13 -31.63 -6.70
N PRO A 22 -30.03 -32.10 -5.45
CA PRO A 22 -30.04 -31.21 -4.29
C PRO A 22 -28.76 -30.35 -4.25
N TYR A 23 -28.92 -29.08 -3.91
CA TYR A 23 -27.83 -28.10 -3.87
C TYR A 23 -27.93 -27.17 -2.66
N VAL A 24 -26.81 -26.52 -2.36
CA VAL A 24 -26.75 -25.38 -1.44
C VAL A 24 -26.31 -24.14 -2.20
N THR A 25 -26.91 -23.00 -1.84
CA THR A 25 -26.47 -21.69 -2.31
C THR A 25 -25.49 -21.12 -1.31
N ILE A 26 -24.31 -20.76 -1.76
CA ILE A 26 -23.21 -20.28 -0.91
C ILE A 26 -22.65 -18.96 -1.47
N TRP A 27 -22.04 -18.18 -0.58
CA TRP A 27 -21.15 -17.10 -0.99
C TRP A 27 -19.91 -17.68 -1.64
N ALA A 28 -19.53 -17.14 -2.78
CA ALA A 28 -18.42 -17.62 -3.58
C ALA A 28 -17.31 -16.55 -3.72
N SER A 29 -16.10 -17.01 -4.01
CA SER A 29 -14.95 -16.14 -4.23
C SER A 29 -15.02 -15.43 -5.59
N SER A 30 -14.73 -14.12 -5.61
CA SER A 30 -14.67 -13.31 -6.84
C SER A 30 -13.52 -13.75 -7.78
N GLU A 31 -12.48 -14.43 -7.26
CA GLU A 31 -11.39 -14.93 -8.08
C GLU A 31 -11.82 -15.97 -9.12
N CYS A 32 -12.97 -16.61 -8.93
CA CYS A 32 -13.52 -17.55 -9.91
C CYS A 32 -13.93 -16.87 -11.24
N SER A 33 -14.33 -15.59 -11.21
CA SER A 33 -14.60 -14.78 -12.40
C SER A 33 -13.37 -14.07 -12.97
N ASN A 34 -12.21 -14.18 -12.30
CA ASN A 34 -10.98 -13.53 -12.72
C ASN A 34 -10.37 -14.21 -13.95
N LYS A 35 -10.08 -13.43 -15.01
CA LYS A 35 -9.51 -13.94 -16.27
C LYS A 35 -8.17 -14.63 -16.07
N ILE A 36 -7.34 -14.16 -15.13
CA ILE A 36 -6.05 -14.79 -14.81
C ILE A 36 -6.27 -16.18 -14.21
N ALA A 37 -7.26 -16.32 -13.31
CA ALA A 37 -7.61 -17.61 -12.74
C ALA A 37 -8.12 -18.57 -13.83
N GLN A 38 -9.03 -18.10 -14.68
CA GLN A 38 -9.59 -18.87 -15.79
C GLN A 38 -8.52 -19.35 -16.79
N GLU A 39 -7.49 -18.53 -17.07
CA GLU A 39 -6.36 -18.91 -17.92
C GLU A 39 -5.39 -19.91 -17.27
N GLN A 40 -5.21 -19.82 -15.95
CA GLN A 40 -4.19 -20.62 -15.23
C GLN A 40 -4.75 -21.91 -14.65
N VAL A 41 -6.00 -21.94 -14.23
CA VAL A 41 -6.69 -23.14 -13.77
C VAL A 41 -7.25 -23.89 -14.99
N LYS A 42 -6.37 -24.65 -15.64
CA LYS A 42 -6.70 -25.34 -16.90
C LYS A 42 -7.59 -26.56 -16.67
N PRO A 43 -8.43 -26.91 -17.64
CA PRO A 43 -9.12 -28.21 -17.69
C PRO A 43 -8.15 -29.39 -17.51
N GLY A 44 -8.60 -30.44 -16.85
CA GLY A 44 -7.78 -31.60 -16.49
C GLY A 44 -7.09 -31.50 -15.12
N ARG A 45 -7.13 -30.33 -14.45
CA ARG A 45 -6.57 -30.16 -13.10
C ARG A 45 -7.31 -31.03 -12.09
N ARG A 46 -6.58 -31.90 -11.39
CA ARG A 46 -7.11 -32.68 -10.26
C ARG A 46 -7.31 -31.76 -9.05
N LEU A 47 -8.46 -31.90 -8.41
CA LEU A 47 -8.86 -31.18 -7.21
C LEU A 47 -9.03 -32.15 -6.04
N LYS A 48 -9.01 -31.64 -4.80
CA LYS A 48 -9.46 -32.40 -3.65
C LYS A 48 -10.94 -32.78 -3.86
N GLY A 49 -11.42 -33.85 -3.20
CA GLY A 49 -12.79 -34.33 -3.41
C GLY A 49 -12.95 -35.27 -4.63
N LYS A 50 -11.83 -35.83 -5.13
CA LYS A 50 -11.82 -36.82 -6.23
C LYS A 50 -12.49 -36.34 -7.52
N ALA A 51 -12.24 -35.09 -7.90
CA ALA A 51 -12.76 -34.50 -9.12
C ALA A 51 -11.64 -33.86 -9.95
N LYS A 52 -11.91 -33.70 -11.26
CA LYS A 52 -11.09 -32.91 -12.19
C LYS A 52 -11.93 -31.74 -12.69
N TYR A 53 -11.34 -30.58 -12.76
CA TYR A 53 -11.95 -29.45 -13.44
C TYR A 53 -11.98 -29.72 -14.96
N ALA A 54 -13.16 -29.63 -15.58
CA ALA A 54 -13.33 -29.90 -17.01
C ALA A 54 -13.40 -28.62 -17.85
N GLY A 55 -13.89 -27.51 -17.26
CA GLY A 55 -13.98 -26.22 -17.95
C GLY A 55 -15.12 -25.36 -17.43
N PHE A 56 -15.32 -24.22 -18.06
CA PHE A 56 -16.47 -23.36 -17.77
C PHE A 56 -17.11 -22.84 -19.05
N GLN A 57 -18.36 -22.48 -18.93
CA GLN A 57 -19.16 -21.87 -19.99
C GLN A 57 -19.88 -20.65 -19.43
N PRO A 58 -19.73 -19.45 -20.03
CA PRO A 58 -20.61 -18.33 -19.72
C PRO A 58 -22.04 -18.64 -20.16
N ILE A 59 -23.01 -18.24 -19.36
CA ILE A 59 -24.42 -18.34 -19.69
C ILE A 59 -25.09 -16.98 -19.61
N GLU A 60 -26.13 -16.77 -20.38
CA GLU A 60 -26.90 -15.54 -20.37
C GLU A 60 -27.67 -15.41 -19.05
N CYS A 61 -27.50 -14.26 -18.39
CA CYS A 61 -28.20 -13.91 -17.16
C CYS A 61 -28.93 -12.57 -17.35
N PRO A 62 -30.28 -12.58 -17.53
CA PRO A 62 -31.04 -11.36 -17.81
C PRO A 62 -31.10 -10.40 -16.61
N VAL A 63 -30.65 -10.84 -15.42
CA VAL A 63 -30.71 -10.06 -14.19
C VAL A 63 -29.42 -9.28 -13.96
N VAL A 64 -28.33 -9.68 -14.62
CA VAL A 64 -27.00 -9.08 -14.42
C VAL A 64 -26.44 -8.59 -15.73
N THR A 65 -26.06 -7.32 -15.78
CA THR A 65 -25.29 -6.79 -16.91
C THR A 65 -23.86 -7.31 -16.83
N SER A 66 -23.37 -7.89 -17.92
CA SER A 66 -21.97 -8.32 -18.00
C SER A 66 -21.06 -7.11 -18.08
N ILE A 67 -20.28 -6.88 -17.02
CA ILE A 67 -19.30 -5.79 -16.92
C ILE A 67 -17.92 -6.42 -16.81
N SER A 68 -16.96 -5.89 -17.57
CA SER A 68 -15.59 -6.37 -17.55
C SER A 68 -14.64 -5.31 -16.99
N ASP A 69 -13.88 -5.68 -15.98
CA ASP A 69 -12.76 -4.90 -15.50
C ASP A 69 -11.52 -5.12 -16.34
N TYR A 70 -10.65 -4.13 -16.36
CA TYR A 70 -9.38 -4.21 -17.05
C TYR A 70 -8.24 -3.68 -16.17
N GLY A 71 -7.04 -4.17 -16.44
CA GLY A 71 -5.84 -3.76 -15.71
C GLY A 71 -4.58 -3.90 -16.54
N ALA A 72 -3.51 -3.28 -16.09
CA ALA A 72 -2.22 -3.35 -16.75
C ALA A 72 -1.51 -4.68 -16.47
N ARG A 73 -1.08 -5.38 -17.53
CA ARG A 73 -0.20 -6.55 -17.44
C ARG A 73 1.09 -6.25 -18.20
N GLY A 74 2.05 -5.66 -17.52
CA GLY A 74 3.22 -5.07 -18.15
C GLY A 74 2.83 -3.82 -18.95
N ARG A 75 3.13 -3.82 -20.28
CA ARG A 75 2.76 -2.71 -21.19
C ARG A 75 1.40 -2.88 -21.87
N LYS A 76 0.67 -3.94 -21.57
CA LYS A 76 -0.63 -4.25 -22.22
C LYS A 76 -1.76 -4.12 -21.22
N MET A 77 -2.85 -3.51 -21.66
CA MET A 77 -4.13 -3.55 -20.97
C MET A 77 -4.83 -4.89 -21.29
N VAL A 78 -5.31 -5.57 -20.27
CA VAL A 78 -5.99 -6.86 -20.39
C VAL A 78 -7.26 -6.87 -19.51
N LEU A 79 -8.26 -7.64 -19.89
CA LEU A 79 -9.41 -7.87 -19.04
C LEU A 79 -8.98 -8.69 -17.82
N THR A 80 -9.35 -8.22 -16.63
CA THR A 80 -8.97 -8.85 -15.35
C THR A 80 -10.10 -9.67 -14.75
N SER A 81 -11.33 -9.20 -14.85
CA SER A 81 -12.52 -9.92 -14.39
C SER A 81 -13.73 -9.62 -15.29
N THR A 82 -14.76 -10.44 -15.21
CA THR A 82 -16.03 -10.18 -15.89
C THR A 82 -17.16 -10.63 -14.98
N SER A 83 -18.07 -9.71 -14.63
CA SER A 83 -19.31 -10.06 -13.96
C SER A 83 -20.22 -10.84 -14.92
N GLY A 84 -21.10 -11.68 -14.39
CA GLY A 84 -22.01 -12.49 -15.17
C GLY A 84 -22.28 -13.84 -14.54
N ALA A 85 -22.83 -14.75 -15.34
CA ALA A 85 -23.12 -16.11 -14.90
C ALA A 85 -22.29 -17.13 -15.66
N TYR A 86 -21.84 -18.15 -14.95
CA TYR A 86 -20.97 -19.20 -15.46
C TYR A 86 -21.40 -20.56 -14.94
N VAL A 87 -21.31 -21.56 -15.81
CA VAL A 87 -21.41 -22.96 -15.41
C VAL A 87 -20.00 -23.57 -15.43
N PHE A 88 -19.52 -23.98 -14.27
CA PHE A 88 -18.28 -24.71 -14.12
C PHE A 88 -18.55 -26.21 -14.16
N THR A 89 -17.90 -26.93 -15.05
CA THR A 89 -18.06 -28.37 -15.23
C THR A 89 -16.88 -29.11 -14.60
N PHE A 90 -17.20 -30.17 -13.86
CA PHE A 90 -16.26 -31.06 -13.22
C PHE A 90 -16.54 -32.50 -13.60
N GLN A 91 -15.50 -33.34 -13.59
CA GLN A 91 -15.52 -34.76 -13.87
C GLN A 91 -15.11 -35.53 -12.63
N ALA A 92 -15.88 -36.52 -12.23
CA ALA A 92 -15.49 -37.39 -11.13
C ALA A 92 -14.25 -38.21 -11.50
N THR A 93 -13.30 -38.36 -10.55
CA THR A 93 -12.05 -39.12 -10.82
C THR A 93 -12.27 -40.62 -10.85
N THR A 94 -13.33 -41.10 -10.19
CA THR A 94 -13.68 -42.53 -10.10
C THR A 94 -14.50 -43.01 -11.29
N ASP A 95 -15.17 -42.07 -12.00
CA ASP A 95 -16.00 -42.36 -13.15
C ASP A 95 -15.89 -41.19 -14.14
N PRO A 96 -15.12 -41.33 -15.23
CA PRO A 96 -14.93 -40.27 -16.21
C PRO A 96 -16.18 -39.80 -16.92
N ASP A 97 -17.20 -40.65 -17.02
CA ASP A 97 -18.48 -40.29 -17.66
C ASP A 97 -19.43 -39.54 -16.71
N ASN A 98 -19.11 -39.56 -15.40
CA ASN A 98 -19.89 -38.83 -14.40
C ASN A 98 -19.39 -37.39 -14.27
N THR A 99 -20.02 -36.51 -15.00
CA THR A 99 -19.81 -35.06 -14.94
C THR A 99 -20.86 -34.39 -14.06
N PHE A 100 -20.50 -33.32 -13.40
CA PHE A 100 -21.43 -32.46 -12.65
C PHE A 100 -21.13 -30.98 -12.87
N GLU A 101 -22.13 -30.16 -12.70
CA GLU A 101 -22.03 -28.72 -12.90
C GLU A 101 -22.12 -27.97 -11.57
N ILE A 102 -21.57 -26.78 -11.54
CA ILE A 102 -21.73 -25.78 -10.47
C ILE A 102 -22.07 -24.47 -11.15
N LEU A 103 -23.20 -23.89 -10.78
CA LEU A 103 -23.61 -22.59 -11.28
C LEU A 103 -23.01 -21.49 -10.41
N TYR A 104 -22.35 -20.55 -11.03
CA TYR A 104 -21.70 -19.42 -10.39
C TYR A 104 -22.17 -18.11 -11.00
N THR A 105 -22.42 -17.10 -10.17
CA THR A 105 -22.76 -15.76 -10.64
C THR A 105 -21.96 -14.71 -9.90
N SER A 106 -21.63 -13.64 -10.59
CA SER A 106 -20.97 -12.46 -10.04
C SER A 106 -21.65 -11.19 -10.54
N ALA A 107 -22.00 -10.27 -9.65
CA ALA A 107 -22.71 -9.05 -9.95
C ALA A 107 -22.33 -7.90 -9.02
N TYR A 108 -22.41 -6.68 -9.52
CA TYR A 108 -22.29 -5.44 -8.72
C TYR A 108 -23.71 -4.99 -8.34
N PHE A 109 -23.94 -4.72 -7.05
CA PHE A 109 -25.25 -4.30 -6.53
C PHE A 109 -25.23 -2.97 -5.79
N ASP A 110 -24.08 -2.48 -5.41
CA ASP A 110 -23.90 -1.17 -4.80
C ASP A 110 -23.98 -0.05 -5.86
N GLU A 111 -24.46 1.12 -5.44
CA GLU A 111 -24.60 2.29 -6.32
C GLU A 111 -23.25 2.74 -6.89
N ASP A 112 -22.16 2.51 -6.16
CA ASP A 112 -20.80 2.86 -6.54
C ASP A 112 -20.10 1.78 -7.38
N GLY A 113 -20.70 0.59 -7.54
CA GLY A 113 -20.18 -0.52 -8.35
C GLY A 113 -18.84 -1.09 -7.88
N GLN A 114 -18.52 -0.95 -6.60
CA GLN A 114 -17.20 -1.31 -6.05
C GLN A 114 -17.15 -2.75 -5.55
N ASP A 115 -18.25 -3.28 -5.01
CA ASP A 115 -18.29 -4.60 -4.40
C ASP A 115 -18.93 -5.66 -5.32
N LEU A 116 -18.10 -6.60 -5.75
CA LEU A 116 -18.53 -7.73 -6.56
C LEU A 116 -19.10 -8.85 -5.69
N THR A 117 -20.42 -8.98 -5.70
CA THR A 117 -21.14 -10.04 -5.00
C THR A 117 -21.14 -11.32 -5.82
N CYS A 118 -20.65 -12.42 -5.23
CA CYS A 118 -20.56 -13.72 -5.90
C CYS A 118 -21.31 -14.81 -5.13
N ILE A 119 -22.13 -15.59 -5.83
CA ILE A 119 -22.80 -16.77 -5.30
C ILE A 119 -22.54 -18.00 -6.16
N ALA A 120 -22.56 -19.18 -5.54
CA ALA A 120 -22.51 -20.44 -6.25
C ALA A 120 -23.61 -21.39 -5.76
N LEU A 121 -24.21 -22.11 -6.68
CA LEU A 121 -25.11 -23.24 -6.41
C LEU A 121 -24.30 -24.51 -6.60
N VAL A 122 -24.07 -25.21 -5.51
CA VAL A 122 -23.15 -26.35 -5.44
C VAL A 122 -23.93 -27.59 -4.98
N PRO A 123 -23.85 -28.74 -5.67
CA PRO A 123 -24.41 -29.98 -5.15
C PRO A 123 -23.89 -30.27 -3.74
N GLU A 124 -24.76 -30.68 -2.81
CA GLU A 124 -24.42 -30.87 -1.39
C GLU A 124 -23.20 -31.79 -1.17
N ASN A 125 -23.09 -32.83 -1.97
CA ASN A 125 -21.98 -33.78 -1.92
C ASN A 125 -20.70 -33.34 -2.64
N ARG A 126 -20.62 -32.08 -3.13
CA ARG A 126 -19.51 -31.54 -3.92
C ARG A 126 -18.89 -30.26 -3.33
N LEU A 127 -19.25 -29.88 -2.10
CA LEU A 127 -18.70 -28.71 -1.42
C LEU A 127 -17.18 -28.71 -1.31
N GLU A 128 -16.56 -29.87 -0.99
CA GLU A 128 -15.09 -29.98 -0.94
C GLU A 128 -14.43 -29.73 -2.29
N THR A 129 -15.09 -30.16 -3.39
CA THR A 129 -14.58 -29.92 -4.75
C THR A 129 -14.62 -28.45 -5.08
N TRP A 130 -15.72 -27.76 -4.74
CA TRP A 130 -15.85 -26.33 -4.96
C TRP A 130 -14.83 -25.54 -4.15
N ALA A 131 -14.70 -25.79 -2.86
CA ALA A 131 -13.72 -25.13 -1.99
C ALA A 131 -12.27 -25.32 -2.49
N ALA A 132 -11.95 -26.51 -3.03
CA ALA A 132 -10.66 -26.77 -3.64
C ALA A 132 -10.46 -26.02 -4.96
N PHE A 133 -11.52 -25.81 -5.74
CA PHE A 133 -11.50 -25.01 -6.96
C PHE A 133 -11.31 -23.53 -6.65
N GLU A 134 -12.07 -22.95 -5.73
CA GLU A 134 -11.90 -21.56 -5.27
C GLU A 134 -10.48 -21.32 -4.76
N SER A 135 -9.96 -22.22 -3.94
CA SER A 135 -8.57 -22.14 -3.47
C SER A 135 -7.57 -22.19 -4.63
N ALA A 136 -7.86 -22.94 -5.68
CA ALA A 136 -7.02 -22.99 -6.88
C ALA A 136 -7.08 -21.71 -7.69
N CYS A 137 -8.26 -21.06 -7.78
CA CYS A 137 -8.43 -19.76 -8.41
C CYS A 137 -7.71 -18.66 -7.62
N ALA A 138 -7.90 -18.61 -6.31
CA ALA A 138 -7.20 -17.68 -5.43
C ALA A 138 -5.67 -17.81 -5.54
N LEU A 139 -5.15 -19.02 -5.57
CA LEU A 139 -3.72 -19.28 -5.78
C LEU A 139 -3.23 -18.84 -7.16
N ALA A 140 -4.08 -18.92 -8.18
CA ALA A 140 -3.72 -18.51 -9.54
C ALA A 140 -3.65 -16.99 -9.69
N VAL A 141 -4.55 -16.27 -9.03
CA VAL A 141 -4.61 -14.79 -9.03
C VAL A 141 -3.53 -14.19 -8.13
N ARG A 142 -3.11 -14.92 -7.08
CA ARG A 142 -2.07 -14.41 -6.19
C ARG A 142 -0.85 -13.95 -6.98
N PRO A 143 -0.36 -12.76 -6.71
CA PRO A 143 0.86 -12.27 -7.35
C PRO A 143 1.99 -13.25 -7.08
N ARG A 144 2.37 -13.98 -8.13
CA ARG A 144 3.53 -14.87 -8.06
C ARG A 144 4.73 -14.11 -8.56
N ILE A 145 5.63 -13.77 -7.66
CA ILE A 145 6.97 -13.31 -8.05
C ILE A 145 7.73 -14.53 -8.62
N LYS A 146 7.37 -14.92 -9.85
CA LYS A 146 7.96 -16.09 -10.54
C LYS A 146 9.36 -15.81 -11.07
N ARG A 147 9.68 -14.56 -11.32
CA ARG A 147 11.00 -14.08 -11.75
C ARG A 147 11.38 -12.95 -10.83
N ARG A 148 12.66 -12.82 -10.54
CA ARG A 148 13.20 -11.70 -9.79
C ARG A 148 12.79 -10.41 -10.51
N ARG A 149 11.88 -9.66 -9.89
CA ARG A 149 11.71 -8.23 -10.12
C ARG A 149 12.39 -7.56 -8.95
N ASP A 150 13.17 -6.55 -9.21
CA ASP A 150 13.85 -5.87 -8.14
C ASP A 150 12.86 -5.14 -7.23
N VAL A 151 11.81 -4.54 -7.80
CA VAL A 151 10.73 -3.87 -7.06
C VAL A 151 9.36 -4.40 -7.46
N TYR A 152 8.51 -4.64 -6.48
CA TYR A 152 7.10 -4.97 -6.62
C TYR A 152 6.25 -3.93 -5.89
N ILE A 153 5.48 -3.14 -6.63
CA ILE A 153 4.64 -2.08 -6.08
C ILE A 153 3.24 -2.62 -5.82
N VAL A 154 2.73 -2.40 -4.61
CA VAL A 154 1.34 -2.64 -4.21
C VAL A 154 0.67 -1.29 -4.02
N GLY A 155 -0.28 -0.98 -4.87
CA GLY A 155 -1.00 0.29 -4.90
C GLY A 155 -1.81 0.43 -6.17
N GLY A 156 -2.47 1.58 -6.34
CA GLY A 156 -3.17 1.94 -7.56
C GLY A 156 -2.22 2.18 -8.74
N ASN A 157 -2.81 2.49 -9.90
CA ASN A 157 -2.06 2.71 -11.14
C ASN A 157 -1.07 3.88 -11.07
N ASP A 158 -1.25 4.80 -10.12
CA ASP A 158 -0.42 5.99 -9.91
C ASP A 158 0.70 5.76 -8.88
N ALA A 159 0.78 4.56 -8.27
CA ALA A 159 1.83 4.26 -7.31
C ALA A 159 3.18 4.10 -8.02
N TYR A 160 4.15 4.89 -7.60
CA TYR A 160 5.50 4.89 -8.15
C TYR A 160 6.54 4.80 -7.03
N PHE A 161 7.53 3.96 -7.22
CA PHE A 161 8.70 3.89 -6.34
C PHE A 161 9.92 3.47 -7.16
N ASP A 162 10.94 4.33 -7.17
CA ASP A 162 12.22 4.07 -7.84
C ASP A 162 13.38 4.22 -6.85
N PRO A 163 14.04 3.13 -6.47
CA PRO A 163 15.15 3.15 -5.52
C PRO A 163 16.47 3.57 -6.18
N THR A 164 16.57 4.84 -6.60
CA THR A 164 17.76 5.40 -7.25
C THR A 164 18.75 6.01 -6.27
N VAL A 165 18.35 6.27 -5.01
CA VAL A 165 19.18 6.91 -3.99
C VAL A 165 20.32 6.00 -3.56
N GLU A 166 21.56 6.52 -3.59
CA GLU A 166 22.71 5.81 -3.03
C GLU A 166 22.72 5.89 -1.50
N TRP A 167 23.28 4.88 -0.87
CA TRP A 167 23.41 4.88 0.60
C TRP A 167 24.23 6.07 1.12
N ASP A 168 25.26 6.47 0.39
CA ASP A 168 26.15 7.57 0.77
C ASP A 168 25.49 8.95 0.62
N ASP A 169 24.46 9.09 -0.21
CA ASP A 169 23.67 10.31 -0.33
C ASP A 169 22.74 10.56 0.86
N VAL A 170 22.51 9.54 1.70
CA VAL A 170 21.68 9.66 2.89
C VAL A 170 22.50 10.27 4.02
N ILE A 171 22.24 11.53 4.35
CA ILE A 171 22.95 12.29 5.39
C ILE A 171 22.17 12.20 6.70
N LEU A 172 22.60 11.29 7.56
CA LEU A 172 22.07 11.05 8.90
C LEU A 172 23.24 10.95 9.90
N PRO A 173 22.96 11.03 11.23
CA PRO A 173 23.98 10.70 12.23
C PRO A 173 24.54 9.29 11.99
N GLU A 174 25.86 9.18 11.86
CA GLU A 174 26.52 7.90 11.51
C GLU A 174 26.15 6.72 12.44
N PRO A 175 26.02 6.91 13.78
CA PRO A 175 25.62 5.81 14.65
C PRO A 175 24.19 5.29 14.33
N LEU A 176 23.29 6.16 13.86
CA LEU A 176 21.93 5.78 13.46
C LEU A 176 21.94 5.02 12.13
N LYS A 177 22.66 5.58 11.16
CA LYS A 177 22.81 5.02 9.82
C LYS A 177 23.46 3.62 9.87
N SER A 178 24.55 3.47 10.59
CA SER A 178 25.25 2.19 10.78
C SER A 178 24.36 1.15 11.47
N ARG A 179 23.69 1.50 12.58
CA ARG A 179 22.80 0.57 13.29
C ARG A 179 21.65 0.06 12.42
N LEU A 180 21.08 0.93 11.57
CA LEU A 180 19.98 0.52 10.69
C LEU A 180 20.47 -0.47 9.63
N TYR A 181 21.62 -0.19 9.02
CA TYR A 181 22.24 -1.10 8.05
C TYR A 181 22.60 -2.45 8.68
N GLU A 182 23.27 -2.41 9.83
CA GLU A 182 23.68 -3.61 10.58
C GLU A 182 22.48 -4.46 10.98
N ASP A 183 21.37 -3.84 11.42
CA ASP A 183 20.17 -4.56 11.83
C ASP A 183 19.51 -5.30 10.66
N MET A 184 19.47 -4.65 9.48
CA MET A 184 18.99 -5.28 8.25
C MET A 184 19.89 -6.46 7.83
N GLU A 185 21.20 -6.25 7.82
CA GLU A 185 22.17 -7.26 7.39
C GLU A 185 22.23 -8.46 8.36
N ALA A 186 22.27 -8.17 9.68
CA ALA A 186 22.26 -9.22 10.70
C ALA A 186 21.02 -10.09 10.61
N PHE A 187 19.84 -9.50 10.36
CA PHE A 187 18.62 -10.26 10.19
C PHE A 187 18.72 -11.23 8.99
N PHE A 188 19.09 -10.74 7.81
CA PHE A 188 19.14 -11.59 6.63
C PHE A 188 20.27 -12.61 6.64
N LYS A 189 21.43 -12.29 7.24
CA LYS A 189 22.58 -13.20 7.31
C LYS A 189 22.45 -14.27 8.40
N GLN A 190 21.95 -13.92 9.57
CA GLN A 190 21.94 -14.77 10.76
C GLN A 190 20.54 -14.93 11.36
N GLY A 191 19.77 -13.84 11.45
CA GLY A 191 18.47 -13.80 12.10
C GLY A 191 17.47 -14.80 11.53
N VAL A 192 17.40 -14.96 10.20
CA VAL A 192 16.51 -15.93 9.55
C VAL A 192 16.74 -17.35 10.05
N GLY A 193 17.99 -17.74 10.32
CA GLY A 193 18.33 -19.02 10.94
C GLY A 193 17.78 -19.15 12.35
N ILE A 194 17.99 -18.13 13.19
CA ILE A 194 17.51 -18.07 14.58
C ILE A 194 15.98 -18.19 14.64
N TYR A 195 15.25 -17.45 13.78
CA TYR A 195 13.79 -17.55 13.74
C TYR A 195 13.31 -18.98 13.43
N LYS A 196 14.00 -19.67 12.50
CA LYS A 196 13.67 -21.07 12.15
C LYS A 196 13.95 -22.05 13.30
N GLU A 197 15.06 -21.88 14.00
CA GLU A 197 15.39 -22.70 15.19
C GLU A 197 14.33 -22.55 16.27
N LEU A 198 13.81 -21.32 16.44
CA LEU A 198 12.73 -21.00 17.37
C LEU A 198 11.34 -21.38 16.84
N LYS A 199 11.23 -21.94 15.62
CA LYS A 199 9.96 -22.28 14.94
C LYS A 199 9.04 -21.07 14.73
N LEU A 200 9.63 -19.89 14.56
CA LEU A 200 8.94 -18.65 14.26
C LEU A 200 9.03 -18.33 12.77
N ALA A 201 8.03 -17.61 12.24
CA ALA A 201 8.10 -17.03 10.92
C ALA A 201 9.22 -15.97 10.88
N PRO A 202 10.20 -16.06 9.96
CA PRO A 202 11.30 -15.09 9.90
C PRO A 202 10.81 -13.76 9.30
N PHE A 203 10.11 -12.99 10.10
CA PHE A 203 9.54 -11.69 9.77
C PHE A 203 9.93 -10.66 10.83
N ARG A 204 10.82 -9.73 10.46
CA ARG A 204 11.30 -8.65 11.33
C ARG A 204 10.66 -7.34 10.95
N LYS A 205 10.35 -6.50 11.94
CA LYS A 205 9.59 -5.26 11.76
C LYS A 205 10.34 -4.08 12.37
N LEU A 206 10.72 -3.14 11.51
CA LEU A 206 11.41 -1.89 11.89
C LEU A 206 10.49 -0.70 11.56
N LEU A 207 10.52 0.31 12.43
CA LEU A 207 9.79 1.56 12.22
C LEU A 207 10.77 2.73 12.17
N LEU A 208 10.65 3.55 11.14
CA LEU A 208 11.30 4.85 11.03
C LEU A 208 10.29 5.93 11.43
N ALA A 209 10.52 6.56 12.56
CA ALA A 209 9.66 7.60 13.09
C ALA A 209 10.39 8.95 13.10
N GLY A 210 9.72 10.02 12.72
CA GLY A 210 10.32 11.36 12.73
C GLY A 210 9.41 12.39 12.08
N ILE A 211 9.66 13.66 12.32
CA ILE A 211 8.84 14.74 11.73
C ILE A 211 8.93 14.72 10.20
N PRO A 212 7.94 15.34 9.50
CA PRO A 212 7.99 15.47 8.05
C PRO A 212 9.29 16.14 7.58
N GLY A 213 9.83 15.66 6.45
CA GLY A 213 11.03 16.25 5.84
C GLY A 213 12.37 15.81 6.41
N THR A 214 12.42 14.86 7.36
CA THR A 214 13.68 14.32 7.91
C THR A 214 14.35 13.26 7.02
N GLY A 215 13.81 12.93 5.85
CA GLY A 215 14.44 12.04 4.88
C GLY A 215 14.07 10.55 4.99
N LYS A 216 12.97 10.18 5.70
CA LYS A 216 12.52 8.79 5.86
C LYS A 216 12.31 8.06 4.54
N THR A 217 11.60 8.67 3.59
CA THR A 217 11.37 8.11 2.24
C THR A 217 12.68 7.93 1.47
N MET A 218 13.61 8.91 1.56
CA MET A 218 14.94 8.83 0.95
C MET A 218 15.73 7.67 1.53
N LEU A 219 15.66 7.48 2.85
CA LEU A 219 16.30 6.35 3.54
C LEU A 219 15.69 5.01 3.11
N CYS A 220 14.36 4.93 2.96
CA CYS A 220 13.68 3.74 2.42
C CYS A 220 14.15 3.42 0.99
N ALA A 221 14.31 4.42 0.14
CA ALA A 221 14.81 4.25 -1.23
C ALA A 221 16.25 3.74 -1.26
N ALA A 222 17.13 4.30 -0.40
CA ALA A 222 18.51 3.84 -0.30
C ALA A 222 18.61 2.40 0.24
N MET A 223 17.83 2.06 1.28
CA MET A 223 17.76 0.69 1.80
C MET A 223 17.20 -0.30 0.76
N ALA A 224 16.23 0.13 -0.04
CA ALA A 224 15.72 -0.67 -1.15
C ALA A 224 16.81 -0.96 -2.18
N LYS A 225 17.61 0.04 -2.55
CA LYS A 225 18.73 -0.12 -3.48
C LYS A 225 19.77 -1.10 -2.94
N LEU A 226 20.15 -0.98 -1.67
CA LEU A 226 21.03 -1.94 -1.00
C LEU A 226 20.45 -3.36 -1.03
N ALA A 227 19.16 -3.51 -0.73
CA ALA A 227 18.51 -4.80 -0.74
C ALA A 227 18.52 -5.44 -2.16
N ILE A 228 18.31 -4.65 -3.20
CA ILE A 228 18.38 -5.10 -4.60
C ILE A 228 19.80 -5.56 -4.95
N ASN A 229 20.82 -4.79 -4.58
CA ASN A 229 22.23 -5.14 -4.79
C ASN A 229 22.58 -6.47 -4.13
N GLU A 230 22.02 -6.77 -2.98
CA GLU A 230 22.15 -8.04 -2.25
C GLU A 230 21.18 -9.13 -2.73
N LYS A 231 20.60 -8.98 -3.93
CA LYS A 231 19.68 -9.94 -4.56
C LYS A 231 18.41 -10.21 -3.74
N ARG A 232 17.94 -9.25 -2.96
CA ARG A 232 16.66 -9.27 -2.26
C ARG A 232 15.59 -8.61 -3.13
N ILE A 233 14.35 -8.96 -2.91
CA ILE A 233 13.20 -8.32 -3.57
C ILE A 233 12.68 -7.21 -2.67
N VAL A 234 12.30 -6.09 -3.27
CA VAL A 234 11.61 -5.02 -2.58
C VAL A 234 10.11 -5.10 -2.88
N VAL A 235 9.28 -5.10 -1.84
CA VAL A 235 7.83 -4.91 -1.94
C VAL A 235 7.53 -3.55 -1.35
N TYR A 236 6.94 -2.66 -2.15
CA TYR A 236 6.62 -1.29 -1.73
C TYR A 236 5.11 -1.09 -1.67
N VAL A 237 4.61 -0.54 -0.57
CA VAL A 237 3.20 -0.22 -0.37
C VAL A 237 3.05 1.28 -0.23
N SER A 238 2.30 1.89 -1.16
CA SER A 238 2.00 3.31 -1.15
C SER A 238 0.66 3.59 -0.47
N GLY A 239 0.66 4.51 0.51
CA GLY A 239 -0.55 5.05 1.12
C GLY A 239 -1.10 6.27 0.39
N ALA A 240 -0.31 6.90 -0.49
CA ALA A 240 -0.61 8.20 -1.10
C ALA A 240 -1.23 8.11 -2.51
N ASP A 241 -1.60 6.92 -3.00
CA ASP A 241 -2.24 6.77 -4.29
C ASP A 241 -3.77 7.01 -4.24
N ARG A 242 -4.43 6.98 -5.41
CA ARG A 242 -5.89 7.22 -5.52
C ARG A 242 -6.74 6.25 -4.70
N ASP A 243 -6.28 5.02 -4.51
CA ASP A 243 -7.01 4.01 -3.75
C ASP A 243 -6.90 4.24 -2.23
N GLY A 244 -6.09 5.21 -1.80
CA GLY A 244 -5.86 5.54 -0.40
C GLY A 244 -5.19 4.42 0.40
N ALA A 245 -5.08 4.61 1.72
CA ALA A 245 -4.57 3.60 2.62
C ALA A 245 -5.69 2.63 3.00
N SER A 246 -5.52 1.34 2.73
CA SER A 246 -6.47 0.29 3.10
C SER A 246 -5.74 -0.96 3.61
N PHE A 247 -6.37 -1.69 4.51
CA PHE A 247 -5.83 -2.97 5.02
C PHE A 247 -5.61 -3.98 3.88
N GLU A 248 -6.43 -3.95 2.85
CA GLU A 248 -6.31 -4.85 1.71
C GLU A 248 -4.96 -4.70 0.97
N LYS A 249 -4.42 -3.48 0.87
CA LYS A 249 -3.08 -3.26 0.31
C LYS A 249 -2.00 -3.93 1.15
N ILE A 250 -2.07 -3.78 2.49
CA ILE A 250 -1.14 -4.47 3.39
C ILE A 250 -1.28 -5.98 3.23
N GLN A 251 -2.49 -6.50 3.18
CA GLN A 251 -2.75 -7.93 3.01
C GLN A 251 -2.20 -8.45 1.67
N ARG A 252 -2.40 -7.73 0.57
CA ARG A 252 -1.81 -8.06 -0.74
C ARG A 252 -0.28 -8.06 -0.68
N ALA A 253 0.33 -7.11 0.01
CA ALA A 253 1.77 -7.05 0.18
C ALA A 253 2.30 -8.25 0.98
N LEU A 254 1.64 -8.60 2.10
CA LEU A 254 2.02 -9.77 2.91
C LEU A 254 1.87 -11.09 2.13
N GLN A 255 0.84 -11.20 1.29
CA GLN A 255 0.67 -12.34 0.40
C GLN A 255 1.80 -12.42 -0.65
N ALA A 256 2.21 -11.29 -1.21
CA ALA A 256 3.34 -11.21 -2.13
C ALA A 256 4.65 -11.63 -1.44
N VAL A 257 4.88 -11.15 -0.21
CA VAL A 257 6.02 -11.54 0.63
C VAL A 257 6.05 -13.03 0.90
N ALA A 258 4.90 -13.62 1.30
CA ALA A 258 4.80 -15.06 1.57
C ALA A 258 5.02 -15.92 0.33
N ALA A 259 4.63 -15.42 -0.86
CA ALA A 259 4.79 -16.13 -2.14
C ALA A 259 6.20 -15.97 -2.74
N ALA A 260 7.01 -15.05 -2.24
CA ALA A 260 8.34 -14.77 -2.76
C ALA A 260 9.32 -15.91 -2.47
N GLN A 261 10.17 -16.20 -3.47
CA GLN A 261 11.22 -17.23 -3.38
C GLN A 261 12.59 -16.66 -2.99
N TYR A 262 12.65 -15.40 -2.65
CA TYR A 262 13.82 -14.62 -2.30
C TYR A 262 13.62 -13.93 -0.96
N PRO A 263 14.69 -13.49 -0.29
CA PRO A 263 14.56 -12.59 0.85
C PRO A 263 13.84 -11.30 0.42
N VAL A 264 12.98 -10.75 1.28
CA VAL A 264 12.15 -9.60 0.94
C VAL A 264 12.38 -8.45 1.91
N LEU A 265 12.57 -7.24 1.36
CA LEU A 265 12.40 -5.98 2.07
C LEU A 265 10.99 -5.45 1.74
N LEU A 266 10.09 -5.42 2.71
CA LEU A 266 8.76 -4.84 2.61
C LEU A 266 8.81 -3.41 3.14
N ILE A 267 8.48 -2.42 2.31
CA ILE A 267 8.41 -1.01 2.70
C ILE A 267 6.94 -0.59 2.75
N VAL A 268 6.52 -0.03 3.89
CA VAL A 268 5.18 0.51 4.10
C VAL A 268 5.33 1.96 4.54
N GLU A 269 5.12 2.89 3.62
CA GLU A 269 5.20 4.31 3.96
C GLU A 269 3.91 4.80 4.61
N GLU A 270 4.07 5.78 5.53
CA GLU A 270 2.98 6.43 6.24
C GLU A 270 2.01 5.43 6.89
N ILE A 271 2.56 4.51 7.69
CA ILE A 271 1.76 3.46 8.34
C ILE A 271 0.62 4.03 9.21
N ASP A 272 0.77 5.25 9.68
CA ASP A 272 -0.25 5.99 10.42
C ASP A 272 -1.54 6.21 9.58
N ALA A 273 -1.44 6.31 8.26
CA ALA A 273 -2.60 6.40 7.38
C ALA A 273 -3.45 5.11 7.40
N TYR A 274 -2.82 3.96 7.64
CA TYR A 274 -3.48 2.65 7.76
C TYR A 274 -4.00 2.36 9.18
N LEU A 275 -3.64 3.17 10.17
CA LEU A 275 -4.07 3.03 11.56
C LEU A 275 -5.34 3.84 11.86
N GLN A 276 -6.07 4.26 10.85
CA GLN A 276 -7.31 5.02 10.98
C GLN A 276 -8.54 4.14 10.68
N GLY A 277 -9.68 4.50 11.28
CA GLY A 277 -10.96 3.84 11.02
C GLY A 277 -11.03 2.37 11.47
N ASP A 278 -11.86 1.59 10.80
CA ASP A 278 -12.18 0.20 11.13
C ASP A 278 -11.02 -0.78 10.89
N ASP A 279 -10.09 -0.42 10.03
CA ASP A 279 -8.94 -1.25 9.68
C ASP A 279 -7.82 -1.22 10.73
N LYS A 280 -7.85 -0.27 11.68
CA LYS A 280 -6.82 -0.12 12.72
C LYS A 280 -6.52 -1.43 13.45
N ALA A 281 -7.55 -2.16 13.87
CA ALA A 281 -7.38 -3.41 14.62
C ALA A 281 -6.68 -4.49 13.79
N ARG A 282 -6.98 -4.54 12.48
CA ARG A 282 -6.38 -5.51 11.54
C ARG A 282 -4.90 -5.20 11.28
N VAL A 283 -4.57 -3.93 11.06
CA VAL A 283 -3.17 -3.50 10.89
C VAL A 283 -2.37 -3.78 12.16
N LEU A 284 -2.95 -3.53 13.34
CA LEU A 284 -2.32 -3.88 14.62
C LEU A 284 -2.04 -5.39 14.74
N ASN A 285 -2.94 -6.26 14.28
CA ASN A 285 -2.73 -7.71 14.28
C ASN A 285 -1.54 -8.14 13.40
N VAL A 286 -1.34 -7.47 12.26
CA VAL A 286 -0.13 -7.66 11.43
C VAL A 286 1.12 -7.25 12.18
N LEU A 287 1.07 -6.09 12.86
CA LEU A 287 2.18 -5.62 13.68
C LEU A 287 2.42 -6.53 14.89
N ASP A 288 1.37 -7.13 15.46
CA ASP A 288 1.47 -8.10 16.56
C ASP A 288 2.07 -9.45 16.12
N GLY A 289 2.24 -9.66 14.83
CA GLY A 289 2.80 -10.89 14.29
C GLY A 289 1.80 -12.04 14.15
N VAL A 290 0.51 -11.82 14.46
CA VAL A 290 -0.55 -12.85 14.32
C VAL A 290 -0.72 -13.24 12.85
N GLU A 291 -0.55 -12.28 11.93
CA GLU A 291 -0.65 -12.48 10.48
C GLU A 291 0.72 -12.34 9.78
N SER A 292 1.78 -12.84 10.43
CA SER A 292 3.13 -12.76 9.84
C SER A 292 3.25 -13.60 8.55
N PRO A 293 3.79 -13.03 7.46
CA PRO A 293 3.99 -13.78 6.23
C PRO A 293 5.08 -14.83 6.45
N ASN A 294 4.80 -16.08 6.08
CA ASN A 294 5.80 -17.14 6.18
C ASN A 294 6.64 -17.21 4.90
N ASN A 295 7.69 -16.39 4.83
CA ASN A 295 8.71 -16.50 3.79
C ASN A 295 9.95 -17.22 4.37
N PRO A 296 10.26 -18.44 3.91
CA PRO A 296 11.39 -19.21 4.46
C PRO A 296 12.76 -18.58 4.17
N LYS A 297 12.85 -17.57 3.30
CA LYS A 297 14.09 -16.81 3.03
C LYS A 297 14.22 -15.56 3.88
N GLY A 298 13.19 -15.26 4.67
CA GLY A 298 13.10 -14.09 5.53
C GLY A 298 12.47 -12.88 4.86
N ALA A 299 11.75 -12.12 5.66
CA ALA A 299 11.21 -10.83 5.27
C ALA A 299 11.46 -9.79 6.38
N LEU A 300 11.88 -8.60 5.98
CA LEU A 300 12.04 -7.45 6.87
C LEU A 300 11.06 -6.38 6.44
N MET A 301 10.19 -5.94 7.34
CA MET A 301 9.30 -4.81 7.12
C MET A 301 9.98 -3.55 7.64
N LEU A 302 9.99 -2.53 6.81
CA LEU A 302 10.43 -1.18 7.12
C LEU A 302 9.22 -0.26 6.96
N ALA A 303 8.65 0.17 8.07
CA ALA A 303 7.52 1.10 8.08
C ALA A 303 7.99 2.52 8.36
N THR A 304 7.29 3.53 7.85
CA THR A 304 7.56 4.94 8.18
C THR A 304 6.34 5.58 8.82
N THR A 305 6.57 6.58 9.70
CA THR A 305 5.52 7.46 10.22
C THR A 305 6.03 8.88 10.40
N ASN A 306 5.15 9.83 10.16
CA ASN A 306 5.37 11.25 10.45
C ASN A 306 4.86 11.65 11.84
N TYR A 307 4.12 10.77 12.51
CA TYR A 307 3.43 11.02 13.77
C TYR A 307 3.76 9.92 14.78
N PRO A 308 4.97 9.95 15.39
CA PRO A 308 5.37 8.95 16.37
C PRO A 308 4.39 8.84 17.55
N GLU A 309 3.70 9.92 17.88
CA GLU A 309 2.68 9.98 18.93
C GLU A 309 1.39 9.22 18.60
N VAL A 310 1.07 9.02 17.32
CA VAL A 310 -0.10 8.23 16.88
C VAL A 310 0.16 6.73 17.04
N ILE A 311 1.41 6.35 17.14
CA ILE A 311 1.80 4.99 17.48
C ILE A 311 1.48 4.78 18.95
N ASP A 312 0.26 4.32 19.18
CA ASP A 312 -0.29 4.00 20.49
C ASP A 312 0.80 3.39 21.39
N GLU A 313 0.86 3.83 22.64
CA GLU A 313 1.74 3.22 23.66
C GLU A 313 1.66 1.69 23.67
N ARG A 314 0.52 1.14 23.23
CA ARG A 314 0.31 -0.28 23.05
C ARG A 314 1.18 -0.90 21.96
N ILE A 315 1.60 -0.13 20.93
CA ILE A 315 2.52 -0.60 19.88
C ILE A 315 3.96 -0.46 20.35
N ALA A 316 4.30 0.70 20.92
CA ALA A 316 5.67 1.01 21.34
C ALA A 316 6.12 0.24 22.57
N LYS A 317 5.19 -0.04 23.52
CA LYS A 317 5.50 -0.67 24.81
C LYS A 317 5.26 -2.20 24.87
N ARG A 318 4.73 -2.83 23.82
CA ARG A 318 4.55 -4.28 23.80
C ARG A 318 5.68 -4.96 23.01
N PRO A 319 6.52 -5.77 23.64
CA PRO A 319 7.51 -6.60 22.94
C PRO A 319 6.82 -7.50 21.90
N GLY A 320 7.38 -7.59 20.70
CA GLY A 320 6.87 -8.44 19.61
C GLY A 320 6.01 -7.73 18.57
N ARG A 321 5.58 -6.46 18.78
CA ARG A 321 4.84 -5.69 17.77
C ARG A 321 5.76 -5.06 16.74
N LEU A 322 6.66 -4.23 17.22
CA LEU A 322 7.77 -3.70 16.44
C LEU A 322 9.05 -4.17 17.10
N ASP A 323 9.95 -4.73 16.32
CA ASP A 323 11.19 -5.25 16.85
C ASP A 323 12.17 -4.12 17.21
N ARG A 324 12.14 -3.02 16.41
CA ARG A 324 12.88 -1.78 16.71
C ARG A 324 12.18 -0.55 16.15
N ILE A 325 12.36 0.57 16.85
CA ILE A 325 11.97 1.91 16.42
C ILE A 325 13.23 2.74 16.28
N PHE A 326 13.41 3.34 15.10
CA PHE A 326 14.49 4.28 14.81
C PHE A 326 13.88 5.68 14.68
N ILE A 327 14.33 6.58 15.55
CA ILE A 327 13.93 7.99 15.46
C ILE A 327 14.88 8.67 14.47
N ILE A 328 14.31 9.24 13.43
CA ILE A 328 15.04 10.02 12.43
C ILE A 328 14.92 11.50 12.84
N PRO A 329 15.98 12.05 13.41
CA PRO A 329 15.95 13.40 13.95
C PRO A 329 16.00 14.45 12.83
N PRO A 330 15.64 15.71 13.11
CA PRO A 330 16.11 16.84 12.33
C PRO A 330 17.64 16.96 12.39
N ILE A 331 18.22 17.91 11.71
CA ILE A 331 19.67 18.14 11.72
C ILE A 331 20.15 18.42 13.13
N GLU A 332 21.08 17.60 13.64
CA GLU A 332 21.52 17.65 15.04
C GLU A 332 22.75 18.55 15.29
N ASN A 333 23.56 18.79 14.25
CA ASN A 333 24.79 19.54 14.39
C ASN A 333 25.22 20.22 13.07
N GLU A 334 26.21 21.12 13.18
CA GLU A 334 26.70 21.91 12.05
C GLU A 334 27.38 21.06 10.98
N ASP A 335 28.13 20.02 11.34
CA ASP A 335 28.75 19.10 10.37
C ASP A 335 27.71 18.44 9.45
N GLN A 336 26.62 17.97 10.03
CA GLN A 336 25.51 17.40 9.27
C GLN A 336 24.82 18.44 8.40
N ALA A 337 24.61 19.66 8.92
CA ALA A 337 24.01 20.77 8.20
C ALA A 337 24.87 21.18 7.00
N GLU A 338 26.17 21.33 7.20
CA GLU A 338 27.13 21.69 6.17
C GLU A 338 27.20 20.61 5.07
N ARG A 339 27.35 19.34 5.46
CA ARG A 339 27.36 18.23 4.49
C ARG A 339 26.09 18.21 3.65
N MET A 340 24.94 18.49 4.25
CA MET A 340 23.65 18.50 3.54
C MET A 340 23.55 19.71 2.62
N LEU A 341 23.95 20.88 3.06
CA LEU A 341 23.96 22.08 2.23
C LEU A 341 24.95 21.91 1.04
N ARG A 342 26.16 21.42 1.28
CA ARG A 342 27.14 21.11 0.23
C ARG A 342 26.59 20.12 -0.79
N HIS A 343 25.89 19.09 -0.34
CA HIS A 343 25.26 18.09 -1.22
C HIS A 343 24.25 18.74 -2.20
N TYR A 344 23.39 19.63 -1.71
CA TYR A 344 22.39 20.29 -2.56
C TYR A 344 22.94 21.48 -3.37
N MET A 345 23.97 22.14 -2.89
CA MET A 345 24.67 23.19 -3.63
C MET A 345 25.57 22.63 -4.71
N ALA A 346 26.19 21.47 -4.50
CA ALA A 346 27.09 20.81 -5.43
C ALA A 346 28.22 21.77 -5.90
N GLU A 347 28.32 22.02 -7.20
CA GLU A 347 29.30 22.92 -7.80
C GLU A 347 29.13 24.40 -7.44
N GLN A 348 27.95 24.76 -6.91
CA GLN A 348 27.62 26.12 -6.48
C GLN A 348 28.01 26.42 -5.03
N TRP A 349 28.66 25.46 -4.36
CA TRP A 349 29.16 25.67 -3.00
C TRP A 349 30.38 26.60 -2.98
N HIS A 350 30.36 27.59 -2.09
CA HIS A 350 31.47 28.46 -1.75
C HIS A 350 31.69 28.46 -0.24
N ASP A 351 32.91 28.74 0.20
CA ASP A 351 33.29 28.63 1.63
C ASP A 351 32.57 29.65 2.53
N ASP A 352 32.16 30.81 1.98
CA ASP A 352 31.38 31.82 2.72
C ASP A 352 29.96 31.33 3.05
N HIS A 353 29.42 30.36 2.31
CA HIS A 353 28.14 29.72 2.64
C HIS A 353 28.15 29.01 3.99
N ALA A 354 29.32 28.71 4.54
CA ALA A 354 29.42 28.09 5.87
C ALA A 354 28.85 28.97 6.99
N SER A 355 28.76 30.29 6.77
CA SER A 355 28.20 31.23 7.75
C SER A 355 26.74 31.01 8.12
N ILE A 356 25.92 30.43 7.20
CA ILE A 356 24.51 30.13 7.46
C ILE A 356 24.26 28.77 8.11
N VAL A 357 25.27 27.91 8.16
CA VAL A 357 25.16 26.53 8.66
C VAL A 357 24.59 26.44 10.07
N PRO A 358 25.01 27.31 11.05
CA PRO A 358 24.42 27.26 12.39
C PRO A 358 22.90 27.48 12.40
N GLY A 359 22.35 28.30 11.50
CA GLY A 359 20.92 28.53 11.36
C GLY A 359 20.12 27.36 10.81
N LEU A 360 20.79 26.36 10.23
CA LEU A 360 20.16 25.16 9.68
C LEU A 360 20.09 24.01 10.70
N VAL A 361 20.77 24.10 11.82
CA VAL A 361 20.69 23.11 12.89
C VAL A 361 19.28 23.13 13.51
N GLY A 362 18.70 21.96 13.76
CA GLY A 362 17.32 21.80 14.23
C GLY A 362 16.27 21.79 13.11
N GLN A 363 16.65 22.13 11.89
CA GLN A 363 15.75 22.08 10.74
C GLN A 363 15.65 20.67 10.13
N PRO A 364 14.52 20.30 9.53
CA PRO A 364 14.45 19.06 8.75
C PRO A 364 15.27 19.18 7.46
N GLY A 365 15.82 18.06 6.97
CA GLY A 365 16.65 18.04 5.76
C GLY A 365 15.94 18.59 4.52
N ALA A 366 14.62 18.46 4.42
CA ALA A 366 13.83 19.06 3.35
C ALA A 366 13.93 20.59 3.34
N PHE A 367 14.05 21.23 4.52
CA PHE A 367 14.24 22.68 4.59
C PHE A 367 15.55 23.11 3.93
N VAL A 368 16.65 22.41 4.23
CA VAL A 368 17.97 22.71 3.63
C VAL A 368 17.94 22.53 2.11
N ARG A 369 17.25 21.48 1.63
CA ARG A 369 17.07 21.27 0.19
C ARG A 369 16.30 22.43 -0.44
N GLU A 370 15.20 22.87 0.16
CA GLU A 370 14.40 23.98 -0.36
C GLU A 370 15.17 25.30 -0.32
N VAL A 371 15.97 25.57 0.72
CA VAL A 371 16.87 26.73 0.78
C VAL A 371 17.84 26.74 -0.41
N ALA A 372 18.54 25.63 -0.62
CA ALA A 372 19.47 25.50 -1.75
C ALA A 372 18.78 25.66 -3.11
N LEU A 373 17.60 25.03 -3.28
CA LEU A 373 16.83 25.13 -4.51
C LEU A 373 16.35 26.54 -4.77
N HIS A 374 15.76 27.20 -3.76
CA HIS A 374 15.23 28.55 -3.86
C HIS A 374 16.35 29.56 -4.18
N ALA A 375 17.50 29.47 -3.51
CA ALA A 375 18.64 30.32 -3.79
C ALA A 375 19.17 30.17 -5.23
N ARG A 376 19.24 28.92 -5.74
CA ARG A 376 19.62 28.67 -7.14
C ARG A 376 18.59 29.20 -8.15
N MET A 377 17.31 29.16 -7.81
CA MET A 377 16.25 29.74 -8.66
C MET A 377 16.33 31.27 -8.67
N LEU A 378 16.64 31.91 -7.53
CA LEU A 378 16.86 33.36 -7.47
C LEU A 378 18.09 33.76 -8.29
N ALA A 379 19.21 33.08 -8.14
CA ALA A 379 20.40 33.33 -8.96
C ALA A 379 20.07 33.24 -10.47
N ALA A 380 19.36 32.20 -10.88
CA ALA A 380 18.94 32.03 -12.27
C ALA A 380 18.00 33.16 -12.74
N HIS A 381 17.09 33.64 -11.90
CA HIS A 381 16.19 34.74 -12.22
C HIS A 381 16.95 36.06 -12.39
N GLU A 382 17.99 36.28 -11.59
CA GLU A 382 18.86 37.46 -11.67
C GLU A 382 19.96 37.34 -12.73
N ALA A 383 19.96 36.26 -13.51
CA ALA A 383 20.99 35.94 -14.49
C ALA A 383 22.43 35.88 -13.92
N GLN A 384 22.53 35.51 -12.62
CA GLN A 384 23.81 35.28 -11.96
C GLN A 384 24.29 33.83 -12.26
N THR A 385 25.59 33.67 -12.39
CA THR A 385 26.22 32.35 -12.61
C THR A 385 26.37 31.56 -11.31
N ASP A 386 26.53 32.28 -10.20
CA ASP A 386 26.84 31.71 -8.90
C ASP A 386 25.80 32.08 -7.85
N VAL A 387 25.56 31.20 -6.89
CA VAL A 387 24.72 31.49 -5.73
C VAL A 387 25.54 32.24 -4.68
N THR A 388 25.15 33.46 -4.39
CA THR A 388 25.80 34.28 -3.38
C THR A 388 25.26 33.98 -1.98
N LEU A 389 26.02 34.36 -0.94
CA LEU A 389 25.58 34.25 0.45
C LEU A 389 24.26 35.00 0.70
N ASP A 390 24.12 36.21 0.16
CA ASP A 390 22.90 37.04 0.27
C ASP A 390 21.65 36.32 -0.25
N LEU A 391 21.78 35.58 -1.37
CA LEU A 391 20.67 34.79 -1.92
C LEU A 391 20.30 33.60 -1.02
N LEU A 392 21.27 33.00 -0.34
CA LEU A 392 21.00 31.94 0.63
C LEU A 392 20.31 32.48 1.88
N GLU A 393 20.79 33.62 2.44
CA GLU A 393 20.16 34.27 3.59
C GLU A 393 18.72 34.68 3.27
N MET A 394 18.50 35.35 2.12
CA MET A 394 17.16 35.71 1.65
C MET A 394 16.25 34.47 1.47
N SER A 395 16.82 33.35 1.04
CA SER A 395 16.06 32.11 0.90
C SER A 395 15.65 31.53 2.23
N ILE A 396 16.54 31.55 3.24
CA ILE A 396 16.22 31.12 4.59
C ILE A 396 15.09 31.95 5.18
N ASP A 397 15.21 33.30 5.10
CA ASP A 397 14.21 34.21 5.64
C ASP A 397 12.85 34.00 4.98
N THR A 398 12.82 33.92 3.65
CA THR A 398 11.60 33.70 2.88
C THR A 398 10.89 32.39 3.28
N LEU A 399 11.64 31.30 3.38
CA LEU A 399 11.10 29.99 3.74
C LEU A 399 10.68 29.93 5.22
N ALA A 400 11.43 30.55 6.13
CA ALA A 400 11.08 30.63 7.54
C ALA A 400 9.77 31.42 7.73
N ASP A 401 9.61 32.53 7.04
CA ASP A 401 8.39 33.33 7.07
C ASP A 401 7.17 32.58 6.49
N GLN A 402 7.37 31.83 5.41
CA GLN A 402 6.32 30.98 4.85
C GLN A 402 5.87 29.87 5.82
N LEU A 403 6.82 29.23 6.49
CA LEU A 403 6.52 28.19 7.49
C LEU A 403 5.76 28.78 8.68
N LYS A 404 6.18 29.94 9.16
CA LYS A 404 5.52 30.67 10.25
C LYS A 404 4.10 31.11 9.86
N ALA A 405 3.93 31.70 8.68
CA ALA A 405 2.61 32.08 8.18
C ALA A 405 1.68 30.86 8.02
N GLY A 406 2.21 29.73 7.56
CA GLY A 406 1.48 28.46 7.47
C GLY A 406 1.03 27.94 8.83
N ALA A 407 1.91 27.97 9.84
CA ALA A 407 1.61 27.56 11.21
C ALA A 407 0.53 28.48 11.83
N ASP A 408 0.67 29.79 11.72
CA ASP A 408 -0.30 30.80 12.21
C ASP A 408 -1.67 30.61 11.56
N PHE A 409 -1.70 30.29 10.25
CA PHE A 409 -2.96 30.03 9.54
C PHE A 409 -3.67 28.78 10.09
N LEU A 410 -2.94 27.70 10.34
CA LEU A 410 -3.49 26.46 10.89
C LEU A 410 -3.97 26.65 12.33
N GLU A 411 -3.24 27.42 13.13
CA GLU A 411 -3.60 27.73 14.53
C GLU A 411 -4.87 28.58 14.60
N ARG A 412 -5.01 29.61 13.74
CA ARG A 412 -6.23 30.38 13.59
C ARG A 412 -7.43 29.52 13.18
N ARG A 413 -7.26 28.54 12.30
CA ARG A 413 -8.33 27.61 11.93
C ARG A 413 -8.75 26.72 13.12
N ARG A 414 -7.81 26.28 13.96
CA ARG A 414 -8.11 25.52 15.19
C ARG A 414 -8.87 26.38 16.21
N SER A 415 -8.48 27.63 16.42
CA SER A 415 -9.12 28.56 17.37
C SER A 415 -10.55 28.96 16.96
N VAL A 416 -10.88 28.92 15.67
CA VAL A 416 -12.23 29.23 15.16
C VAL A 416 -13.15 27.99 15.15
N GLY A 417 -12.69 26.84 15.68
CA GLY A 417 -13.50 25.61 15.77
C GLY A 417 -13.76 24.93 14.42
N LEU A 418 -13.07 25.33 13.35
CA LEU A 418 -13.20 24.77 12.01
C LEU A 418 -12.42 23.45 11.81
N VAL A 419 -11.63 23.07 12.80
CA VAL A 419 -10.93 21.79 12.84
C VAL A 419 -11.24 21.16 14.20
N GLN A 420 -12.01 20.07 14.23
CA GLN A 420 -12.16 19.29 15.46
C GLN A 420 -10.78 18.75 15.86
N ASN A 421 -10.47 18.81 17.18
CA ASN A 421 -9.26 18.25 17.78
C ASN A 421 -9.28 16.71 17.71
N ASP A 422 -9.20 16.16 16.52
CA ASP A 422 -8.95 14.75 16.31
C ASP A 422 -7.58 14.64 15.61
N PRO A 423 -6.51 14.30 16.32
CA PRO A 423 -5.16 14.21 15.73
C PRO A 423 -5.04 13.15 14.62
N GLY A 424 -6.10 12.41 14.33
CA GLY A 424 -6.16 11.39 13.28
C GLY A 424 -7.05 11.72 12.07
N ARG A 425 -7.72 12.89 12.04
CA ARG A 425 -8.66 13.20 10.96
C ARG A 425 -8.23 14.40 10.14
N VAL A 426 -7.44 14.17 9.13
CA VAL A 426 -7.36 15.09 7.97
C VAL A 426 -8.67 14.94 7.21
N GLN A 427 -9.67 15.75 7.53
CA GLN A 427 -10.87 15.84 6.71
C GLN A 427 -10.47 16.39 5.34
N ARG A 428 -10.62 15.58 4.31
CA ARG A 428 -10.62 16.06 2.92
C ARG A 428 -11.72 17.11 2.81
N ILE A 429 -11.35 18.34 2.50
CA ILE A 429 -12.31 19.38 2.14
C ILE A 429 -12.93 18.94 0.82
N ASN A 430 -14.18 18.50 0.87
CA ASN A 430 -14.96 18.22 -0.32
C ASN A 430 -15.15 19.56 -1.06
N PRO A 431 -14.71 19.71 -2.32
CA PRO A 431 -14.85 20.95 -3.07
C PRO A 431 -16.30 21.36 -3.35
N SER A 432 -17.28 20.52 -3.03
CA SER A 432 -18.72 20.81 -3.11
C SER A 432 -19.34 21.36 -1.82
N SER A 433 -18.57 21.68 -0.79
CA SER A 433 -19.06 22.33 0.42
C SER A 433 -19.56 23.74 0.10
N PRO A 434 -20.76 24.17 0.56
CA PRO A 434 -21.37 25.47 0.23
C PRO A 434 -20.69 26.68 0.87
N PHE A 435 -19.53 26.54 1.48
CA PHE A 435 -18.72 27.66 1.99
C PHE A 435 -17.72 28.13 0.93
N SER A 436 -18.24 28.85 -0.08
CA SER A 436 -17.42 29.75 -0.87
C SER A 436 -17.21 31.05 -0.04
N PRO A 437 -16.01 31.62 0.00
CA PRO A 437 -15.78 32.91 0.65
C PRO A 437 -16.53 34.11 -0.02
N PHE A 438 -17.22 33.86 -1.12
CA PHE A 438 -18.10 34.80 -1.80
C PHE A 438 -19.55 34.32 -1.76
N GLY A 439 -20.15 34.24 -0.59
CA GLY A 439 -21.59 34.05 -0.45
C GLY A 439 -22.36 35.35 -0.83
N PRO A 440 -23.59 35.22 -1.42
CA PRO A 440 -24.36 36.39 -1.84
C PRO A 440 -24.74 37.28 -0.64
N GLY A 441 -24.58 38.57 -0.86
CA GLY A 441 -24.78 39.62 0.15
C GLY A 441 -26.10 39.51 0.89
N ARG A 442 -26.05 39.71 2.20
CA ARG A 442 -27.20 39.81 3.08
C ARG A 442 -28.11 40.98 2.63
N ASN A 443 -29.30 40.66 2.19
CA ASN A 443 -30.40 41.62 2.05
C ASN A 443 -30.69 42.27 3.42
N ARG A 444 -30.53 43.58 3.48
CA ARG A 444 -31.00 44.41 4.61
C ARG A 444 -32.53 44.40 4.65
N PRO A 445 -33.17 44.24 5.80
CA PRO A 445 -34.62 44.44 5.91
C PRO A 445 -34.96 45.93 5.76
N ARG A 446 -35.91 46.22 4.86
CA ARG A 446 -36.57 47.55 4.78
C ARG A 446 -37.40 47.75 6.03
N ARG A 447 -37.12 48.86 6.77
CA ARG A 447 -38.02 49.36 7.80
C ARG A 447 -39.32 49.87 7.13
N ARG A 448 -40.41 49.50 7.70
CA ARG A 448 -41.53 50.33 8.08
C ARG A 448 -41.77 50.18 9.57
#